data_21533187a74eae1f0fc3d69d47b39cd5
#
_entry.id   21533187a74eae1f0fc3d69d47b39cd5
#
_cell.length_a   1.000
_cell.length_b   1.000
_cell.length_c   1.000
_cell.angle_alpha   90.00
_cell.angle_beta   90.00
_cell.angle_gamma   90.00
#
_symmetry.space_group_name_H-M   'P 1'
#
loop_
_entity.id
_entity.type
_entity.pdbx_description
1 polymer ?
#
loop_
_entity_poly.entity_id
_entity_poly.type
_entity_poly.pdbx_seq_one_letter_code
_entity_poly.pdbx_strand_id
1 'polypeptide(L)'
;MTATQPLTETTVLANDVKMPTIGFGTWQIPINENFDSTIQTAIQLGYRQFDTAQIYNNAQRMGEAIRASDVPRSEFFLTSKIWASHRSYESAREAYEMILTQMQTDYLDLLLIHWPAAQGEPMVWQAQNAGAWRALEELYTEGRVR
;
A
#
# COMPACT_ATOMS: atom_id res chain seq x y z
N MET A 1 26.32 11.67 13.10
CA MET A 1 25.84 10.65 12.14
C MET A 1 25.53 11.38 10.86
N THR A 2 26.14 11.03 9.75
CA THR A 2 25.81 11.58 8.44
C THR A 2 24.39 11.16 8.09
N ALA A 3 23.49 12.10 7.84
CA ALA A 3 22.15 11.80 7.38
C ALA A 3 22.25 10.96 6.10
N THR A 4 21.69 9.76 6.11
CA THR A 4 21.63 8.91 4.94
C THR A 4 20.72 9.59 3.91
N GLN A 5 21.23 9.79 2.69
CA GLN A 5 20.42 10.34 1.61
C GLN A 5 19.26 9.38 1.28
N PRO A 6 18.06 9.88 1.01
CA PRO A 6 16.96 9.04 0.54
C PRO A 6 17.38 8.22 -0.69
N LEU A 7 16.82 7.04 -0.83
CA LEU A 7 16.95 6.23 -2.05
C LEU A 7 16.15 6.94 -3.15
N THR A 8 16.81 7.81 -3.90
CA THR A 8 16.18 8.80 -4.81
C THR A 8 15.92 8.27 -6.21
N GLU A 9 16.44 7.09 -6.54
CA GLU A 9 16.19 6.49 -7.84
C GLU A 9 14.72 6.12 -8.00
N THR A 10 14.09 6.62 -9.07
CA THR A 10 12.66 6.41 -9.33
C THR A 10 12.42 5.95 -10.76
N THR A 11 11.39 5.14 -10.95
CA THR A 11 10.78 4.85 -12.25
C THR A 11 9.57 5.75 -12.44
N VAL A 12 9.40 6.33 -13.63
CA VAL A 12 8.23 7.14 -13.98
C VAL A 12 7.15 6.20 -14.52
N LEU A 13 5.98 6.22 -13.90
CA LEU A 13 4.81 5.47 -14.33
C LEU A 13 4.12 6.17 -15.52
N ALA A 14 3.17 5.49 -16.17
CA ALA A 14 2.49 5.98 -17.36
C ALA A 14 1.71 7.30 -17.16
N ASN A 15 1.40 7.64 -15.91
CA ASN A 15 0.71 8.87 -15.50
C ASN A 15 1.66 9.89 -14.85
N ASP A 16 2.95 9.82 -15.16
CA ASP A 16 4.02 10.69 -14.66
C ASP A 16 4.28 10.61 -13.14
N VAL A 17 3.65 9.70 -12.43
CA VAL A 17 3.93 9.44 -11.01
C VAL A 17 5.30 8.78 -10.87
N LYS A 18 6.14 9.32 -10.00
CA LYS A 18 7.46 8.77 -9.70
C LYS A 18 7.36 7.73 -8.59
N MET A 19 7.72 6.50 -8.90
CA MET A 19 7.77 5.38 -7.95
C MET A 19 9.23 5.07 -7.62
N PRO A 20 9.64 5.01 -6.34
CA PRO A 20 10.98 4.57 -5.97
C PRO A 20 11.28 3.18 -6.53
N THR A 21 12.49 2.97 -7.05
CA THR A 21 12.89 1.67 -7.63
C THR A 21 13.13 0.59 -6.58
N ILE A 22 13.39 1.00 -5.33
CA ILE A 22 13.58 0.12 -4.20
C ILE A 22 12.53 0.41 -3.14
N GLY A 23 11.77 -0.61 -2.75
CA GLY A 23 10.74 -0.54 -1.73
C GLY A 23 11.00 -1.48 -0.55
N PHE A 24 10.38 -1.17 0.57
CA PHE A 24 10.39 -1.97 1.78
C PHE A 24 9.08 -2.74 1.91
N GLY A 25 9.12 -4.07 1.73
CA GLY A 25 7.96 -4.94 1.88
C GLY A 25 7.77 -5.39 3.34
N THR A 26 6.52 -5.42 3.79
CA THR A 26 6.20 -5.76 5.18
C THR A 26 5.65 -7.19 5.36
N TRP A 27 5.59 -7.98 4.31
CA TRP A 27 5.14 -9.38 4.39
C TRP A 27 5.98 -10.18 5.37
N GLN A 28 5.33 -10.88 6.30
CA GLN A 28 5.95 -11.72 7.34
C GLN A 28 6.89 -11.00 8.32
N ILE A 29 6.91 -9.67 8.36
CA ILE A 29 7.58 -8.98 9.45
C ILE A 29 6.79 -9.23 10.74
N PRO A 30 7.41 -9.79 11.80
CA PRO A 30 6.72 -10.08 13.04
C PRO A 30 6.15 -8.82 13.68
N ILE A 31 4.87 -8.86 14.09
CA ILE A 31 4.22 -7.76 14.82
C ILE A 31 4.56 -7.91 16.30
N ASN A 32 5.76 -7.51 16.65
CA ASN A 32 6.28 -7.52 18.02
C ASN A 32 6.78 -6.11 18.41
N GLU A 33 7.48 -6.00 19.52
CA GLU A 33 8.04 -4.73 20.04
C GLU A 33 9.03 -4.06 19.09
N ASN A 34 9.64 -4.80 18.15
CA ASN A 34 10.62 -4.27 17.21
C ASN A 34 10.01 -3.79 15.89
N PHE A 35 8.71 -4.01 15.65
CA PHE A 35 8.09 -3.67 14.37
C PHE A 35 8.26 -2.19 14.04
N ASP A 36 7.91 -1.31 14.96
CA ASP A 36 7.94 0.13 14.74
C ASP A 36 9.37 0.63 14.55
N SER A 37 10.32 0.12 15.33
CA SER A 37 11.73 0.46 15.17
C SER A 37 12.30 -0.05 13.84
N THR A 38 11.80 -1.16 13.32
CA THR A 38 12.16 -1.68 12.00
C THR A 38 11.72 -0.71 10.89
N ILE A 39 10.46 -0.24 10.94
CA ILE A 39 9.95 0.75 9.98
C ILE A 39 10.72 2.08 10.11
N GLN A 40 10.94 2.57 11.33
CA GLN A 40 11.71 3.79 11.57
C GLN A 40 13.15 3.67 11.05
N THR A 41 13.79 2.53 11.24
CA THR A 41 15.14 2.29 10.71
C THR A 41 15.15 2.31 9.19
N ALA A 42 14.16 1.70 8.53
CA ALA A 42 14.03 1.76 7.07
C ALA A 42 13.89 3.20 6.58
N ILE A 43 13.06 4.02 7.25
CA ILE A 43 12.89 5.44 6.92
C ILE A 43 14.22 6.20 7.08
N GLN A 44 14.94 5.96 8.17
CA GLN A 44 16.26 6.57 8.44
C GLN A 44 17.32 6.17 7.42
N LEU A 45 17.26 4.94 6.91
CA LEU A 45 18.12 4.43 5.83
C LEU A 45 17.75 4.98 4.45
N GLY A 46 16.68 5.76 4.35
CA GLY A 46 16.28 6.44 3.12
C GLY A 46 15.17 5.76 2.33
N TYR A 47 14.59 4.65 2.82
CA TYR A 47 13.41 4.07 2.16
C TYR A 47 12.26 5.05 2.16
N ARG A 48 11.57 5.15 1.03
CA ARG A 48 10.38 5.99 0.85
C ARG A 48 9.21 5.21 0.27
N GLN A 49 9.41 4.02 -0.29
CA GLN A 49 8.35 3.14 -0.72
C GLN A 49 8.13 2.04 0.33
N PHE A 50 6.88 1.89 0.78
CA PHE A 50 6.46 0.83 1.71
C PHE A 50 5.28 0.07 1.13
N ASP A 51 5.39 -1.26 1.14
CA ASP A 51 4.39 -2.19 0.61
C ASP A 51 3.79 -3.02 1.75
N THR A 52 2.47 -2.96 1.87
CA THR A 52 1.69 -3.79 2.77
C THR A 52 0.48 -4.39 2.06
N ALA A 53 -0.37 -5.12 2.78
CA ALA A 53 -1.66 -5.61 2.32
C ALA A 53 -2.59 -5.85 3.50
N GLN A 54 -3.91 -5.87 3.27
CA GLN A 54 -4.91 -6.15 4.30
C GLN A 54 -4.59 -7.43 5.09
N ILE A 55 -4.22 -8.50 4.37
CA ILE A 55 -3.98 -9.81 4.99
C ILE A 55 -2.71 -9.89 5.83
N TYR A 56 -1.80 -8.91 5.72
CA TYR A 56 -0.57 -8.91 6.53
C TYR A 56 -0.83 -8.52 7.98
N ASN A 57 -2.00 -7.91 8.28
CA ASN A 57 -2.42 -7.45 9.60
C ASN A 57 -1.46 -6.46 10.28
N ASN A 58 -0.56 -5.86 9.52
CA ASN A 58 0.46 -4.93 10.04
C ASN A 58 0.31 -3.50 9.49
N ALA A 59 -0.69 -3.25 8.65
CA ALA A 59 -0.91 -1.96 8.00
C ALA A 59 -1.10 -0.82 9.00
N GLN A 60 -1.82 -1.07 10.11
CA GLN A 60 -2.03 -0.06 11.15
C GLN A 60 -0.71 0.36 11.80
N ARG A 61 0.08 -0.59 12.26
CA ARG A 61 1.38 -0.29 12.88
C ARG A 61 2.36 0.37 11.93
N MET A 62 2.34 -0.05 10.66
CA MET A 62 3.15 0.61 9.61
C MET A 62 2.72 2.07 9.43
N GLY A 63 1.41 2.34 9.35
CA GLY A 63 0.86 3.69 9.25
C GLY A 63 1.23 4.56 10.46
N GLU A 64 1.10 4.03 11.67
CA GLU A 64 1.50 4.70 12.92
C GLU A 64 3.00 5.04 12.92
N ALA A 65 3.84 4.09 12.54
CA ALA A 65 5.29 4.30 12.47
C ALA A 65 5.68 5.35 11.41
N ILE A 66 5.07 5.31 10.22
CA ILE A 66 5.28 6.32 9.17
C ILE A 66 4.85 7.71 9.65
N ARG A 67 3.67 7.82 10.25
CA ARG A 67 3.15 9.08 10.77
C ARG A 67 3.97 9.66 11.93
N ALA A 68 4.60 8.81 12.73
CA ALA A 68 5.49 9.22 13.82
C ALA A 68 6.87 9.68 13.32
N SER A 69 7.17 9.56 12.03
CA SER A 69 8.41 10.05 11.44
C SER A 69 8.32 11.54 11.15
N ASP A 70 9.48 12.22 11.08
CA ASP A 70 9.58 13.62 10.68
C ASP A 70 9.46 13.83 9.15
N VAL A 71 9.25 12.75 8.39
CA VAL A 71 9.16 12.77 6.93
C VAL A 71 7.71 13.02 6.50
N PRO A 72 7.42 14.03 5.67
CA PRO A 72 6.06 14.31 5.21
C PRO A 72 5.46 13.14 4.42
N ARG A 73 4.14 12.91 4.56
CA ARG A 73 3.39 11.87 3.81
C ARG A 73 3.65 11.94 2.31
N SER A 74 3.81 13.13 1.75
CA SER A 74 4.04 13.36 0.31
C SER A 74 5.36 12.82 -0.20
N GLU A 75 6.31 12.53 0.66
CA GLU A 75 7.59 11.91 0.30
C GLU A 75 7.52 10.37 0.28
N PHE A 76 6.46 9.78 0.83
CA PHE A 76 6.27 8.34 0.82
C PHE A 76 5.45 7.89 -0.39
N PHE A 77 5.81 6.73 -0.91
CA PHE A 77 5.04 5.96 -1.87
C PHE A 77 4.48 4.72 -1.15
N LEU A 78 3.18 4.76 -0.84
CA LEU A 78 2.53 3.71 -0.05
C LEU A 78 1.69 2.81 -0.96
N THR A 79 1.99 1.52 -0.89
CA THR A 79 1.27 0.47 -1.62
C THR A 79 0.47 -0.40 -0.67
N SER A 80 -0.79 -0.67 -1.03
CA SER A 80 -1.59 -1.71 -0.39
C SER A 80 -2.37 -2.52 -1.41
N LYS A 81 -3.08 -3.56 -0.95
CA LYS A 81 -3.72 -4.53 -1.84
C LYS A 81 -5.09 -4.93 -1.29
N ILE A 82 -6.08 -4.97 -2.19
CA ILE A 82 -7.41 -5.51 -1.91
C ILE A 82 -7.30 -7.05 -1.85
N TRP A 83 -7.76 -7.63 -0.74
CA TRP A 83 -7.73 -9.07 -0.58
C TRP A 83 -8.83 -9.76 -1.40
N ALA A 84 -8.62 -11.03 -1.70
CA ALA A 84 -9.48 -11.85 -2.56
C ALA A 84 -10.95 -11.97 -2.10
N SER A 85 -11.26 -11.71 -0.83
CA SER A 85 -12.65 -11.67 -0.33
C SER A 85 -13.40 -10.39 -0.71
N HIS A 86 -12.74 -9.34 -1.20
CA HIS A 86 -13.32 -8.03 -1.50
C HIS A 86 -13.26 -7.74 -3.01
N ARG A 87 -13.94 -8.58 -3.81
CA ARG A 87 -13.85 -8.51 -5.28
C ARG A 87 -15.02 -7.84 -5.97
N SER A 88 -16.14 -7.59 -5.26
CA SER A 88 -17.21 -6.77 -5.84
C SER A 88 -16.81 -5.29 -5.83
N TYR A 89 -17.51 -4.50 -6.62
CA TYR A 89 -17.32 -3.05 -6.63
C TYR A 89 -17.46 -2.45 -5.21
N GLU A 90 -18.54 -2.80 -4.53
CA GLU A 90 -18.88 -2.27 -3.20
C GLU A 90 -17.83 -2.72 -2.17
N SER A 91 -17.53 -4.01 -2.12
CA SER A 91 -16.58 -4.54 -1.14
C SER A 91 -15.15 -4.06 -1.37
N ALA A 92 -14.76 -3.79 -2.61
CA ALA A 92 -13.46 -3.20 -2.92
C ALA A 92 -13.35 -1.75 -2.40
N ARG A 93 -14.41 -0.95 -2.55
CA ARG A 93 -14.45 0.40 -1.99
C ARG A 93 -14.45 0.39 -0.46
N GLU A 94 -15.22 -0.48 0.17
CA GLU A 94 -15.18 -0.66 1.64
C GLU A 94 -13.79 -1.08 2.13
N ALA A 95 -13.16 -2.03 1.44
CA ALA A 95 -11.80 -2.46 1.76
C ALA A 95 -10.79 -1.32 1.65
N TYR A 96 -10.93 -0.46 0.64
CA TYR A 96 -10.09 0.71 0.48
C TYR A 96 -10.24 1.69 1.67
N GLU A 97 -11.46 1.98 2.12
CA GLU A 97 -11.69 2.85 3.30
C GLU A 97 -11.07 2.24 4.58
N MET A 98 -11.19 0.93 4.76
CA MET A 98 -10.53 0.24 5.88
C MET A 98 -9.00 0.37 5.80
N ILE A 99 -8.41 0.24 4.61
CA ILE A 99 -6.97 0.40 4.40
C ILE A 99 -6.53 1.81 4.78
N LEU A 100 -7.22 2.85 4.32
CA LEU A 100 -6.89 4.23 4.65
C LEU A 100 -6.95 4.48 6.15
N THR A 101 -8.03 3.98 6.81
CA THR A 101 -8.20 4.10 8.25
C THR A 101 -7.05 3.43 9.01
N GLN A 102 -6.69 2.20 8.64
CA GLN A 102 -5.58 1.47 9.26
C GLN A 102 -4.24 2.18 9.04
N MET A 103 -3.97 2.60 7.81
CA MET A 103 -2.71 3.27 7.48
C MET A 103 -2.66 4.74 7.90
N GLN A 104 -3.76 5.30 8.43
CA GLN A 104 -3.88 6.69 8.84
C GLN A 104 -3.44 7.68 7.75
N THR A 105 -3.92 7.48 6.53
CA THR A 105 -3.60 8.29 5.35
C THR A 105 -4.86 8.60 4.55
N ASP A 106 -4.84 9.69 3.77
CA ASP A 106 -5.98 10.13 2.97
C ASP A 106 -5.95 9.57 1.55
N TYR A 107 -4.83 9.00 1.12
CA TYR A 107 -4.66 8.43 -0.22
C TYR A 107 -3.60 7.33 -0.23
N LEU A 108 -3.63 6.50 -1.28
CA LEU A 108 -2.55 5.57 -1.61
C LEU A 108 -1.83 6.01 -2.90
N ASP A 109 -0.56 5.68 -2.99
CA ASP A 109 0.20 5.88 -4.22
C ASP A 109 -0.02 4.72 -5.21
N LEU A 110 -0.26 3.51 -4.70
CA LEU A 110 -0.58 2.33 -5.49
C LEU A 110 -1.56 1.42 -4.76
N LEU A 111 -2.62 1.00 -5.47
CA LEU A 111 -3.58 0.01 -4.97
C LEU A 111 -3.65 -1.16 -5.95
N LEU A 112 -3.50 -2.37 -5.46
CA LEU A 112 -3.49 -3.59 -6.26
C LEU A 112 -4.64 -4.52 -5.87
N ILE A 113 -5.10 -5.34 -6.82
CA ILE A 113 -5.82 -6.58 -6.51
C ILE A 113 -4.75 -7.61 -6.16
N HIS A 114 -4.76 -8.12 -4.92
CA HIS A 114 -3.67 -8.94 -4.37
C HIS A 114 -3.45 -10.24 -5.15
N TRP A 115 -4.57 -10.91 -5.52
CA TRP A 115 -4.57 -12.14 -6.30
C TRP A 115 -5.64 -12.07 -7.36
N PRO A 116 -5.33 -12.44 -8.61
CA PRO A 116 -6.33 -12.41 -9.70
C PRO A 116 -7.42 -13.49 -9.48
N ALA A 117 -7.10 -14.60 -8.82
CA ALA A 117 -8.04 -15.67 -8.45
C ALA A 117 -7.62 -16.29 -7.11
N ALA A 118 -8.57 -16.69 -6.26
CA ALA A 118 -8.27 -17.53 -5.10
C ALA A 118 -8.07 -18.97 -5.54
N GLN A 119 -7.19 -19.71 -4.84
CA GLN A 119 -6.99 -21.13 -5.11
C GLN A 119 -8.31 -21.92 -4.99
N GLY A 120 -8.63 -22.71 -6.00
CA GLY A 120 -9.81 -23.59 -5.99
C GLY A 120 -11.13 -22.94 -6.37
N GLU A 121 -11.16 -21.66 -6.74
CA GLU A 121 -12.38 -21.02 -7.23
C GLU A 121 -12.65 -21.34 -8.70
N PRO A 122 -13.93 -21.65 -9.03
CA PRO A 122 -14.35 -21.80 -10.42
C PRO A 122 -14.23 -20.48 -11.19
N MET A 123 -14.31 -20.51 -12.52
CA MET A 123 -14.07 -19.44 -13.50
C MET A 123 -14.91 -18.15 -13.36
N VAL A 124 -15.43 -17.83 -12.18
CA VAL A 124 -16.17 -16.58 -11.89
C VAL A 124 -15.27 -15.40 -11.49
N TRP A 125 -13.99 -15.65 -11.29
CA TRP A 125 -13.05 -14.64 -10.81
C TRP A 125 -12.91 -13.46 -11.79
N GLN A 126 -13.10 -13.67 -13.11
CA GLN A 126 -13.02 -12.58 -14.08
C GLN A 126 -14.09 -11.52 -13.84
N ALA A 127 -15.35 -11.94 -13.66
CA ALA A 127 -16.44 -11.01 -13.40
C ALA A 127 -16.29 -10.29 -12.04
N GLN A 128 -15.81 -11.02 -11.03
CA GLN A 128 -15.53 -10.45 -9.70
C GLN A 128 -14.39 -9.43 -9.77
N ASN A 129 -13.28 -9.74 -10.45
CA ASN A 129 -12.18 -8.82 -10.63
C ASN A 129 -12.61 -7.58 -11.43
N ALA A 130 -13.50 -7.71 -12.42
CA ALA A 130 -14.02 -6.57 -13.15
C ALA A 130 -14.76 -5.58 -12.24
N GLY A 131 -15.51 -6.07 -11.25
CA GLY A 131 -16.16 -5.23 -10.23
C GLY A 131 -15.15 -4.48 -9.37
N ALA A 132 -14.17 -5.19 -8.81
CA ALA A 132 -13.10 -4.58 -8.03
C ALA A 132 -12.28 -3.59 -8.87
N TRP A 133 -11.94 -3.97 -10.10
CA TRP A 133 -11.16 -3.09 -11.00
C TRP A 133 -11.87 -1.78 -11.29
N ARG A 134 -13.19 -1.81 -11.56
CA ARG A 134 -13.98 -0.60 -11.73
C ARG A 134 -13.91 0.31 -10.49
N ALA A 135 -13.95 -0.26 -9.28
CA ALA A 135 -13.78 0.52 -8.06
C ALA A 135 -12.40 1.20 -8.01
N LEU A 136 -11.34 0.49 -8.42
CA LEU A 136 -9.99 1.05 -8.45
C LEU A 136 -9.85 2.19 -9.47
N GLU A 137 -10.46 2.06 -10.66
CA GLU A 137 -10.48 3.12 -11.70
C GLU A 137 -11.20 4.38 -11.20
N GLU A 138 -12.32 4.22 -10.49
CA GLU A 138 -13.02 5.34 -9.91
C GLU A 138 -12.23 6.02 -8.78
N LEU A 139 -11.61 5.24 -7.88
CA LEU A 139 -10.72 5.77 -6.83
C LEU A 139 -9.53 6.55 -7.41
N TYR A 140 -8.99 6.08 -8.54
CA TYR A 140 -7.97 6.81 -9.29
C TYR A 140 -8.52 8.13 -9.85
N THR A 141 -9.70 8.10 -10.47
CA THR A 141 -10.35 9.31 -11.03
C THR A 141 -10.70 10.33 -9.94
N GLU A 142 -11.07 9.87 -8.75
CA GLU A 142 -11.32 10.68 -7.56
C GLU A 142 -10.04 11.28 -6.95
N GLY A 143 -8.86 10.89 -7.44
CA GLY A 143 -7.56 11.31 -6.91
C GLY A 143 -7.21 10.66 -5.57
N ARG A 144 -7.88 9.58 -5.19
CA ARG A 144 -7.66 8.84 -3.94
C ARG A 144 -6.56 7.76 -4.08
N VAL A 145 -6.27 7.35 -5.30
CA VAL A 145 -5.12 6.55 -5.70
C VAL A 145 -4.38 7.33 -6.79
N ARG A 146 -3.04 7.31 -6.75
CA ARG A 146 -2.21 8.10 -7.68
C ARG A 146 -1.78 7.33 -8.90
#